data_82733ade76ea2fb4009a7b5d98d2ddbc
#
_entry.id   82733ade76ea2fb4009a7b5d98d2ddbc
#
_cell.length_a   1.000
_cell.length_b   1.000
_cell.length_c   1.000
_cell.angle_alpha   90.00
_cell.angle_beta   90.00
_cell.angle_gamma   90.00
#
_symmetry.space_group_name_H-M   'P 1'
#
loop_
_entity.id
_entity.type
_entity.pdbx_description
1 polymer ?
#
loop_
_entity_poly.entity_id
_entity_poly.type
_entity_poly.pdbx_seq_one_letter_code
_entity_poly.pdbx_strand_id
1 'polypeptide(L)'
;MTIFKLPPRPSLESLRKQAKKLARDVATGDAAALARARVHLPNLDPPLTQRHAQLVIARDYGFAGWQELAAEVRKRAGQGLDWAITEAQRVIHDNDVAGLQRLLAEYPALLSWRAGDEDGGLLGMATGAYGDAGDPQREQWFTRGACAEALIDAGAVVTPAVCDGILESRARGLLELFQRKRLLPRTLAFVAALGDKHALRTVLEEQRHDSAAVAGAFVRACAFGHEAVASMLLERLIELDPALGGHVDATLSRGAFVRYFIDHRPEHAAAVGLWKAYVMAEVTRALHERDLPAFVAGLRRERWLLDEAFVWFQARLIEVATLNDRSEHITALLDLEPAIVRCRPPPPSQAVEFAFVYANIHLLPLLTRIWPVPDDLPHAAGTGNLDRVRQWFDAAGALRDVGRHYPYNDARARSHLKWDTPTAQQVLDVALAFAVTNHYFETADFLLERGADINTRWSSHEPASLLHHLVGFKDYDGMRYLIDRGIDMTIKDYRWSGTAQGWAFYAMNDSTMADWLGEAERQQQRQR
;
A
#
# COMPACT_ATOMS: atom_id res chain seq x y z
N MET A 1 48.30 -1.43 -22.63
CA MET A 1 47.40 -2.31 -21.88
C MET A 1 46.23 -2.65 -22.77
N THR A 2 46.07 -3.91 -23.18
CA THR A 2 44.96 -4.26 -24.07
C THR A 2 43.74 -4.55 -23.21
N ILE A 3 42.73 -3.68 -23.28
CA ILE A 3 41.45 -3.92 -22.61
C ILE A 3 40.62 -4.87 -23.48
N PHE A 4 40.22 -6.00 -22.94
CA PHE A 4 39.31 -6.92 -23.63
C PHE A 4 37.92 -6.34 -23.73
N LYS A 5 37.23 -6.60 -24.85
CA LYS A 5 35.85 -6.14 -25.05
C LYS A 5 34.89 -7.26 -24.65
N LEU A 6 33.94 -6.95 -23.76
CA LEU A 6 32.89 -7.90 -23.41
C LEU A 6 32.04 -8.23 -24.66
N PRO A 7 31.74 -9.52 -24.88
CA PRO A 7 30.85 -9.91 -25.96
C PRO A 7 29.45 -9.32 -25.79
N PRO A 8 28.63 -9.26 -26.85
CA PRO A 8 27.24 -8.74 -26.75
C PRO A 8 26.36 -9.49 -25.72
N ARG A 9 26.59 -10.79 -25.56
CA ARG A 9 25.93 -11.64 -24.57
C ARG A 9 26.97 -12.31 -23.68
N PRO A 10 27.51 -11.61 -22.67
CA PRO A 10 28.53 -12.16 -21.78
C PRO A 10 27.91 -13.15 -20.79
N SER A 11 28.68 -14.11 -20.30
CA SER A 11 28.27 -15.11 -19.32
C SER A 11 29.13 -15.01 -18.05
N LEU A 12 28.51 -14.79 -16.91
CA LEU A 12 29.20 -14.81 -15.60
C LEU A 12 29.84 -16.15 -15.31
N GLU A 13 29.22 -17.26 -15.75
CA GLU A 13 29.78 -18.58 -15.58
C GLU A 13 31.10 -18.75 -16.37
N SER A 14 31.10 -18.26 -17.61
CA SER A 14 32.31 -18.25 -18.45
C SER A 14 33.45 -17.45 -17.80
N LEU A 15 33.13 -16.25 -17.28
CA LEU A 15 34.11 -15.39 -16.59
C LEU A 15 34.63 -16.02 -15.29
N ARG A 16 33.77 -16.72 -14.52
CA ARG A 16 34.18 -17.49 -13.33
C ARG A 16 35.09 -18.65 -13.71
N LYS A 17 34.83 -19.36 -14.82
CA LYS A 17 35.70 -20.41 -15.36
C LYS A 17 37.07 -19.84 -15.75
N GLN A 18 37.10 -18.66 -16.38
CA GLN A 18 38.35 -17.95 -16.71
C GLN A 18 39.16 -17.60 -15.46
N ALA A 19 38.52 -17.08 -14.41
CA ALA A 19 39.15 -16.76 -13.15
C ALA A 19 39.72 -18.01 -12.46
N LYS A 20 38.96 -19.12 -12.42
CA LYS A 20 39.42 -20.41 -11.90
C LYS A 20 40.60 -20.96 -12.70
N LYS A 21 40.57 -20.87 -14.03
CA LYS A 21 41.68 -21.28 -14.89
C LYS A 21 42.92 -20.46 -14.62
N LEU A 22 42.81 -19.13 -14.56
CA LEU A 22 43.90 -18.22 -14.26
C LEU A 22 44.57 -18.57 -12.91
N ALA A 23 43.74 -18.76 -11.87
CA ALA A 23 44.27 -19.13 -10.54
C ALA A 23 45.03 -20.46 -10.57
N ARG A 24 44.54 -21.47 -11.29
CA ARG A 24 45.20 -22.77 -11.46
C ARG A 24 46.46 -22.64 -12.27
N ASP A 25 46.44 -21.92 -13.39
CA ASP A 25 47.62 -21.80 -14.28
C ASP A 25 48.75 -21.04 -13.55
N VAL A 26 48.46 -20.04 -12.73
CA VAL A 26 49.44 -19.38 -11.84
C VAL A 26 49.99 -20.36 -10.79
N ALA A 27 49.12 -21.20 -10.20
CA ALA A 27 49.54 -22.19 -9.19
C ALA A 27 50.44 -23.29 -9.79
N THR A 28 50.32 -23.62 -11.08
CA THR A 28 51.17 -24.58 -11.81
C THR A 28 52.42 -23.93 -12.40
N GLY A 29 52.69 -22.66 -12.15
CA GLY A 29 53.89 -21.98 -12.57
C GLY A 29 53.90 -21.47 -14.00
N ASP A 30 52.70 -21.31 -14.64
CA ASP A 30 52.59 -20.74 -15.98
C ASP A 30 53.08 -19.27 -16.00
N ALA A 31 54.19 -19.01 -16.69
CA ALA A 31 54.84 -17.70 -16.74
C ALA A 31 53.94 -16.64 -17.40
N ALA A 32 53.13 -17.00 -18.39
CA ALA A 32 52.24 -16.08 -19.07
C ALA A 32 51.03 -15.69 -18.18
N ALA A 33 50.49 -16.66 -17.45
CA ALA A 33 49.40 -16.42 -16.47
C ALA A 33 49.91 -15.55 -15.32
N LEU A 34 51.11 -15.78 -14.82
CA LEU A 34 51.70 -14.97 -13.77
C LEU A 34 52.00 -13.54 -14.25
N ALA A 35 52.55 -13.38 -15.44
CA ALA A 35 52.80 -12.07 -16.05
C ALA A 35 51.47 -11.28 -16.22
N ARG A 36 50.43 -11.94 -16.70
CA ARG A 36 49.08 -11.35 -16.83
C ARG A 36 48.54 -10.89 -15.48
N ALA A 37 48.66 -11.71 -14.44
CA ALA A 37 48.17 -11.36 -13.12
C ALA A 37 48.93 -10.17 -12.51
N ARG A 38 50.26 -10.10 -12.71
CA ARG A 38 51.11 -9.01 -12.21
C ARG A 38 50.88 -7.67 -12.88
N VAL A 39 50.32 -7.61 -14.08
CA VAL A 39 49.90 -6.35 -14.71
C VAL A 39 48.91 -5.59 -13.82
N HIS A 40 48.03 -6.32 -13.13
CA HIS A 40 46.99 -5.74 -12.27
C HIS A 40 47.31 -5.85 -10.78
N LEU A 41 48.20 -6.72 -10.40
CA LEU A 41 48.65 -7.01 -9.03
C LEU A 41 50.18 -7.06 -8.99
N PRO A 42 50.89 -5.91 -9.04
CA PRO A 42 52.37 -5.89 -9.17
C PRO A 42 53.11 -6.67 -8.08
N ASN A 43 52.58 -6.69 -6.87
CA ASN A 43 53.17 -7.35 -5.70
C ASN A 43 52.56 -8.75 -5.46
N LEU A 44 52.09 -9.42 -6.51
CA LEU A 44 51.49 -10.74 -6.37
C LEU A 44 52.54 -11.80 -6.02
N ASP A 45 52.32 -12.41 -4.86
CA ASP A 45 53.02 -13.64 -4.44
C ASP A 45 52.10 -14.85 -4.69
N PRO A 46 52.53 -15.85 -5.46
CA PRO A 46 51.73 -17.08 -5.67
C PRO A 46 51.49 -17.84 -4.35
N PRO A 47 50.32 -18.51 -4.20
CA PRO A 47 49.29 -18.75 -5.20
C PRO A 47 48.28 -17.60 -5.35
N LEU A 48 47.71 -17.47 -6.54
CA LEU A 48 46.66 -16.51 -6.81
C LEU A 48 45.32 -17.00 -6.22
N THR A 49 44.76 -16.25 -5.27
CA THR A 49 43.44 -16.56 -4.70
C THR A 49 42.34 -16.39 -5.72
N GLN A 50 41.19 -17.08 -5.53
CA GLN A 50 40.00 -16.93 -6.38
C GLN A 50 39.56 -15.47 -6.49
N ARG A 51 39.62 -14.73 -5.38
CA ARG A 51 39.24 -13.30 -5.33
C ARG A 51 40.21 -12.43 -6.15
N HIS A 52 41.49 -12.70 -6.05
CA HIS A 52 42.51 -12.00 -6.85
C HIS A 52 42.37 -12.33 -8.34
N ALA A 53 42.10 -13.59 -8.69
CA ALA A 53 41.87 -13.99 -10.08
C ALA A 53 40.62 -13.26 -10.67
N GLN A 54 39.56 -13.17 -9.91
CA GLN A 54 38.34 -12.41 -10.32
C GLN A 54 38.65 -10.92 -10.52
N LEU A 55 39.49 -10.34 -9.66
CA LEU A 55 39.92 -8.94 -9.80
C LEU A 55 40.74 -8.73 -11.08
N VAL A 56 41.67 -9.64 -11.39
CA VAL A 56 42.45 -9.59 -12.63
C VAL A 56 41.55 -9.67 -13.85
N ILE A 57 40.64 -10.64 -13.89
CA ILE A 57 39.66 -10.76 -15.00
C ILE A 57 38.86 -9.48 -15.13
N ALA A 58 38.34 -8.92 -14.03
CA ALA A 58 37.54 -7.67 -14.10
C ALA A 58 38.35 -6.53 -14.72
N ARG A 59 39.58 -6.33 -14.31
CA ARG A 59 40.46 -5.29 -14.80
C ARG A 59 40.93 -5.50 -16.25
N ASP A 60 41.07 -6.75 -16.68
CA ASP A 60 41.33 -7.06 -18.09
C ASP A 60 40.21 -6.57 -19.01
N TYR A 61 38.95 -6.57 -18.52
CA TYR A 61 37.79 -6.02 -19.23
C TYR A 61 37.53 -4.54 -18.94
N GLY A 62 38.44 -3.85 -18.21
CA GLY A 62 38.33 -2.40 -17.96
C GLY A 62 37.46 -2.01 -16.77
N PHE A 63 37.09 -2.95 -15.90
CA PHE A 63 36.27 -2.68 -14.72
C PHE A 63 37.16 -2.59 -13.46
N ALA A 64 36.76 -1.73 -12.50
CA ALA A 64 37.50 -1.55 -11.25
C ALA A 64 37.56 -2.83 -10.39
N GLY A 65 36.51 -3.65 -10.47
CA GLY A 65 36.42 -4.91 -9.73
C GLY A 65 35.38 -5.88 -10.25
N TRP A 66 35.34 -7.07 -9.65
CA TRP A 66 34.46 -8.17 -10.05
C TRP A 66 32.98 -7.82 -9.94
N GLN A 67 32.58 -7.04 -8.94
CA GLN A 67 31.17 -6.65 -8.76
C GLN A 67 30.69 -5.78 -9.91
N GLU A 68 31.50 -4.82 -10.34
CA GLU A 68 31.18 -3.93 -11.45
C GLU A 68 31.08 -4.70 -12.79
N LEU A 69 32.06 -5.59 -13.07
CA LEU A 69 32.00 -6.47 -14.23
C LEU A 69 30.74 -7.35 -14.20
N ALA A 70 30.42 -7.93 -13.04
CA ALA A 70 29.26 -8.78 -12.88
C ALA A 70 27.94 -8.01 -13.11
N ALA A 71 27.84 -6.78 -12.60
CA ALA A 71 26.68 -5.90 -12.83
C ALA A 71 26.48 -5.59 -14.32
N GLU A 72 27.54 -5.27 -15.05
CA GLU A 72 27.46 -5.02 -16.49
C GLU A 72 27.06 -6.27 -17.29
N VAL A 73 27.59 -7.45 -16.90
CA VAL A 73 27.20 -8.73 -17.52
C VAL A 73 25.72 -9.02 -17.32
N ARG A 74 25.20 -8.82 -16.11
CA ARG A 74 23.77 -9.00 -15.80
C ARG A 74 22.90 -8.02 -16.58
N LYS A 75 23.33 -6.75 -16.62
CA LYS A 75 22.63 -5.71 -17.40
C LYS A 75 22.48 -6.12 -18.87
N ARG A 76 23.58 -6.61 -19.50
CA ARG A 76 23.56 -7.10 -20.88
C ARG A 76 22.78 -8.40 -21.07
N ALA A 77 22.62 -9.19 -20.01
CA ALA A 77 21.78 -10.40 -20.00
C ALA A 77 20.30 -10.10 -19.71
N GLY A 78 19.91 -8.83 -19.55
CA GLY A 78 18.56 -8.44 -19.11
C GLY A 78 18.30 -8.72 -17.63
N GLN A 79 19.32 -9.06 -16.84
CA GLN A 79 19.24 -9.33 -15.40
C GLN A 79 19.91 -8.19 -14.61
N GLY A 80 19.50 -6.96 -14.86
CA GLY A 80 19.95 -5.78 -14.14
C GLY A 80 19.28 -5.63 -12.76
N LEU A 81 19.56 -4.52 -12.07
CA LEU A 81 18.98 -4.24 -10.75
C LEU A 81 17.46 -4.22 -10.78
N ASP A 82 16.85 -3.68 -11.84
CA ASP A 82 15.39 -3.62 -11.99
C ASP A 82 14.75 -5.02 -12.04
N TRP A 83 15.38 -5.96 -12.75
CA TRP A 83 14.98 -7.35 -12.72
C TRP A 83 15.13 -7.95 -11.31
N ALA A 84 16.25 -7.67 -10.64
CA ALA A 84 16.51 -8.19 -9.30
C ALA A 84 15.50 -7.64 -8.27
N ILE A 85 15.08 -6.38 -8.41
CA ILE A 85 14.01 -5.79 -7.59
C ILE A 85 12.70 -6.57 -7.81
N THR A 86 12.28 -6.73 -9.05
CA THR A 86 11.06 -7.47 -9.38
C THR A 86 11.10 -8.91 -8.85
N GLU A 87 12.23 -9.58 -9.01
CA GLU A 87 12.40 -10.95 -8.52
C GLU A 87 12.47 -11.01 -6.98
N ALA A 88 13.07 -10.00 -6.32
CA ALA A 88 13.08 -9.92 -4.85
C ALA A 88 11.65 -9.72 -4.31
N GLN A 89 10.85 -8.89 -4.95
CA GLN A 89 9.44 -8.72 -4.61
C GLN A 89 8.67 -10.02 -4.73
N ARG A 90 8.88 -10.76 -5.83
CA ARG A 90 8.24 -12.07 -6.04
C ARG A 90 8.63 -13.09 -4.96
N VAL A 91 9.91 -13.27 -4.67
CA VAL A 91 10.36 -14.26 -3.66
C VAL A 91 9.93 -13.87 -2.24
N ILE A 92 9.83 -12.56 -1.92
CA ILE A 92 9.26 -12.10 -0.66
C ILE A 92 7.77 -12.45 -0.61
N HIS A 93 7.04 -12.19 -1.68
CA HIS A 93 5.63 -12.55 -1.76
C HIS A 93 5.41 -14.05 -1.52
N ASP A 94 6.20 -14.88 -2.20
CA ASP A 94 6.16 -16.34 -2.10
C ASP A 94 6.74 -16.87 -0.78
N ASN A 95 7.24 -15.99 0.10
CA ASN A 95 7.97 -16.32 1.33
C ASN A 95 9.17 -17.26 1.08
N ASP A 96 9.82 -17.17 -0.11
CA ASP A 96 11.01 -17.94 -0.48
C ASP A 96 12.27 -17.30 0.10
N VAL A 97 12.56 -17.63 1.35
CA VAL A 97 13.74 -17.13 2.08
C VAL A 97 15.05 -17.50 1.37
N ALA A 98 15.16 -18.71 0.83
CA ALA A 98 16.38 -19.17 0.17
C ALA A 98 16.61 -18.41 -1.16
N GLY A 99 15.54 -18.13 -1.91
CA GLY A 99 15.57 -17.28 -3.09
C GLY A 99 16.00 -15.85 -2.76
N LEU A 100 15.42 -15.27 -1.71
CA LEU A 100 15.77 -13.93 -1.24
C LEU A 100 17.24 -13.84 -0.83
N GLN A 101 17.74 -14.77 -0.03
CA GLN A 101 19.14 -14.79 0.39
C GLN A 101 20.11 -14.88 -0.79
N ARG A 102 19.80 -15.70 -1.81
CA ARG A 102 20.59 -15.74 -3.05
C ARG A 102 20.61 -14.41 -3.77
N LEU A 103 19.45 -13.77 -3.90
CA LEU A 103 19.33 -12.45 -4.54
C LEU A 103 20.11 -11.37 -3.79
N LEU A 104 20.00 -11.32 -2.46
CA LEU A 104 20.75 -10.36 -1.63
C LEU A 104 22.26 -10.56 -1.73
N ALA A 105 22.75 -11.81 -1.79
CA ALA A 105 24.15 -12.12 -1.99
C ALA A 105 24.64 -11.70 -3.39
N GLU A 106 23.78 -11.81 -4.40
CA GLU A 106 24.11 -11.47 -5.78
C GLU A 106 23.93 -9.98 -6.09
N TYR A 107 22.93 -9.33 -5.46
CA TYR A 107 22.56 -7.92 -5.64
C TYR A 107 22.48 -7.20 -4.29
N PRO A 108 23.62 -6.90 -3.63
CA PRO A 108 23.60 -6.23 -2.32
C PRO A 108 22.89 -4.87 -2.32
N ALA A 109 22.80 -4.20 -3.48
CA ALA A 109 22.09 -2.95 -3.65
C ALA A 109 20.58 -3.05 -3.36
N LEU A 110 20.01 -4.26 -3.34
CA LEU A 110 18.62 -4.50 -2.96
C LEU A 110 18.31 -4.05 -1.52
N LEU A 111 19.29 -4.12 -0.60
CA LEU A 111 19.11 -3.69 0.79
C LEU A 111 18.87 -2.18 0.93
N SER A 112 19.36 -1.39 -0.02
CA SER A 112 19.17 0.06 -0.05
C SER A 112 18.05 0.51 -0.98
N TRP A 113 17.40 -0.43 -1.69
CA TRP A 113 16.31 -0.08 -2.59
C TRP A 113 15.08 0.41 -1.83
N ARG A 114 14.44 1.44 -2.37
CA ARG A 114 13.18 2.03 -1.89
C ARG A 114 12.29 2.32 -3.09
N ALA A 115 10.99 2.09 -2.96
CA ALA A 115 10.01 2.48 -3.97
C ALA A 115 9.66 3.97 -3.88
N GLY A 116 9.83 4.56 -2.69
CA GLY A 116 9.66 5.98 -2.38
C GLY A 116 10.44 6.36 -1.13
N ASP A 117 10.42 7.64 -0.77
CA ASP A 117 11.26 8.17 0.31
C ASP A 117 10.89 7.61 1.71
N GLU A 118 9.62 7.26 1.93
CA GLU A 118 9.12 6.82 3.23
C GLU A 118 8.85 5.32 3.34
N ASP A 119 8.96 4.58 2.25
CA ASP A 119 8.73 3.15 2.30
C ASP A 119 9.95 2.41 2.88
N GLY A 120 9.71 1.33 3.59
CA GLY A 120 10.76 0.49 4.18
C GLY A 120 11.51 -0.36 3.15
N GLY A 121 11.34 -0.15 1.86
CA GLY A 121 11.91 -0.95 0.79
C GLY A 121 11.46 -2.41 0.86
N LEU A 122 12.37 -3.35 0.58
CA LEU A 122 12.05 -4.77 0.67
C LEU A 122 11.64 -5.21 2.09
N LEU A 123 12.20 -4.58 3.13
CA LEU A 123 11.79 -4.86 4.51
C LEU A 123 10.37 -4.36 4.76
N GLY A 124 10.01 -3.17 4.30
CA GLY A 124 8.63 -2.66 4.35
C GLY A 124 7.65 -3.59 3.68
N MET A 125 8.02 -4.18 2.53
CA MET A 125 7.20 -5.19 1.87
C MET A 125 7.04 -6.47 2.70
N ALA A 126 8.11 -6.97 3.28
CA ALA A 126 8.09 -8.20 4.09
C ALA A 126 7.32 -8.02 5.41
N THR A 127 7.25 -6.79 5.94
CA THR A 127 6.52 -6.44 7.17
C THR A 127 5.16 -5.81 6.88
N GLY A 128 4.88 -5.43 5.63
CA GLY A 128 3.59 -4.88 5.23
C GLY A 128 2.49 -5.92 5.39
N ALA A 129 1.58 -5.70 6.35
CA ALA A 129 0.42 -6.56 6.50
C ALA A 129 -0.71 -6.06 5.60
N TYR A 130 -1.24 -6.97 4.81
CA TYR A 130 -2.44 -6.75 4.05
C TYR A 130 -3.66 -7.14 4.91
N GLY A 131 -4.31 -6.15 5.49
CA GLY A 131 -5.48 -6.37 6.33
C GLY A 131 -5.13 -6.64 7.79
N ASP A 132 -6.06 -7.28 8.49
CA ASP A 132 -5.97 -7.49 9.92
C ASP A 132 -5.14 -8.74 10.26
N ALA A 133 -3.91 -8.54 10.69
CA ALA A 133 -3.00 -9.59 11.16
C ALA A 133 -3.15 -9.88 12.67
N GLY A 134 -4.16 -9.33 13.34
CA GLY A 134 -4.39 -9.54 14.77
C GLY A 134 -4.76 -10.96 15.16
N ASP A 135 -5.24 -11.77 14.21
CA ASP A 135 -5.40 -13.21 14.36
C ASP A 135 -4.07 -13.91 14.03
N PRO A 136 -3.41 -14.60 15.00
CA PRO A 136 -2.14 -15.27 14.76
C PRO A 136 -2.18 -16.34 13.66
N GLN A 137 -3.34 -16.97 13.43
CA GLN A 137 -3.48 -17.95 12.36
C GLN A 137 -3.48 -17.31 10.97
N ARG A 138 -3.94 -16.07 10.88
CA ARG A 138 -4.00 -15.30 9.64
C ARG A 138 -2.74 -14.49 9.38
N GLU A 139 -1.97 -14.16 10.41
CA GLU A 139 -0.78 -13.32 10.28
C GLU A 139 0.17 -13.83 9.19
N GLN A 140 0.41 -15.14 9.13
CA GLN A 140 1.29 -15.77 8.14
C GLN A 140 0.82 -15.56 6.68
N TRP A 141 -0.46 -15.23 6.45
CA TRP A 141 -0.98 -14.94 5.11
C TRP A 141 -0.69 -13.50 4.67
N PHE A 142 -0.55 -12.59 5.63
CA PHE A 142 -0.39 -11.16 5.38
C PHE A 142 1.04 -10.66 5.58
N THR A 143 1.84 -11.36 6.37
CA THR A 143 3.24 -11.00 6.63
C THR A 143 4.20 -12.04 6.08
N ARG A 144 5.44 -11.64 5.94
CA ARG A 144 6.54 -12.48 5.47
C ARG A 144 7.67 -12.48 6.50
N GLY A 145 7.33 -12.90 7.73
CA GLY A 145 8.21 -12.81 8.89
C GLY A 145 9.59 -13.44 8.67
N ALA A 146 9.66 -14.59 8.01
CA ALA A 146 10.94 -15.24 7.71
C ALA A 146 11.79 -14.45 6.69
N CYS A 147 11.16 -13.85 5.68
CA CYS A 147 11.85 -12.93 4.76
C CYS A 147 12.27 -11.64 5.46
N ALA A 148 11.43 -11.09 6.37
CA ALA A 148 11.77 -9.93 7.18
C ALA A 148 13.00 -10.22 8.05
N GLU A 149 13.06 -11.37 8.72
CA GLU A 149 14.23 -11.79 9.49
C GLU A 149 15.48 -11.90 8.64
N ALA A 150 15.39 -12.53 7.46
CA ALA A 150 16.52 -12.64 6.52
C ALA A 150 17.03 -11.27 6.03
N LEU A 151 16.12 -10.33 5.77
CA LEU A 151 16.48 -8.95 5.40
C LEU A 151 17.18 -8.20 6.54
N ILE A 152 16.65 -8.32 7.77
CA ILE A 152 17.26 -7.73 8.96
C ILE A 152 18.68 -8.29 9.17
N ASP A 153 18.84 -9.60 9.08
CA ASP A 153 20.13 -10.28 9.25
C ASP A 153 21.13 -9.94 8.13
N ALA A 154 20.63 -9.57 6.95
CA ALA A 154 21.43 -9.06 5.85
C ALA A 154 21.78 -7.57 6.00
N GLY A 155 21.25 -6.86 7.01
CA GLY A 155 21.56 -5.46 7.29
C GLY A 155 20.57 -4.46 6.68
N ALA A 156 19.33 -4.87 6.40
CA ALA A 156 18.28 -3.94 5.99
C ALA A 156 18.02 -2.88 7.07
N VAL A 157 17.86 -1.62 6.64
CA VAL A 157 17.60 -0.51 7.56
C VAL A 157 16.15 -0.56 8.02
N VAL A 158 15.95 -0.58 9.34
CA VAL A 158 14.64 -0.47 9.96
C VAL A 158 14.27 1.00 10.09
N THR A 159 13.20 1.42 9.43
CA THR A 159 12.69 2.80 9.50
C THR A 159 11.55 2.91 10.52
N PRO A 160 11.25 4.11 11.04
CA PRO A 160 10.06 4.33 11.87
C PRO A 160 8.77 3.85 11.20
N ALA A 161 8.61 4.09 9.90
CA ALA A 161 7.44 3.68 9.12
C ALA A 161 7.23 2.15 9.12
N VAL A 162 8.31 1.37 9.06
CA VAL A 162 8.26 -0.11 9.18
C VAL A 162 7.76 -0.52 10.57
N CYS A 163 8.28 0.11 11.62
CA CYS A 163 7.84 -0.18 12.99
C CYS A 163 6.37 0.20 13.20
N ASP A 164 5.95 1.37 12.74
CA ASP A 164 4.57 1.84 12.86
C ASP A 164 3.61 0.93 12.07
N GLY A 165 4.02 0.47 10.88
CA GLY A 165 3.26 -0.49 10.08
C GLY A 165 3.00 -1.82 10.82
N ILE A 166 3.96 -2.31 11.62
CA ILE A 166 3.77 -3.51 12.46
C ILE A 166 2.71 -3.27 13.54
N LEU A 167 2.66 -2.09 14.16
CA LEU A 167 1.63 -1.74 15.12
C LEU A 167 0.25 -1.61 14.46
N GLU A 168 0.18 -0.98 13.30
CA GLU A 168 -1.08 -0.76 12.57
C GLU A 168 -1.69 -2.07 12.08
N SER A 169 -0.87 -2.98 11.59
CA SER A 169 -1.28 -4.30 11.12
C SER A 169 -1.55 -5.30 12.24
N ARG A 170 -1.16 -5.00 13.47
CA ARG A 170 -1.25 -5.90 14.64
C ARG A 170 -0.51 -7.22 14.48
N ALA A 171 0.58 -7.22 13.73
CA ALA A 171 1.39 -8.40 13.45
C ALA A 171 2.24 -8.78 14.67
N ARG A 172 1.70 -9.68 15.50
CA ARG A 172 2.34 -10.10 16.77
C ARG A 172 3.65 -10.81 16.55
N GLY A 173 3.73 -11.71 15.57
CA GLY A 173 4.97 -12.42 15.26
C GLY A 173 6.08 -11.49 14.78
N LEU A 174 5.75 -10.47 14.00
CA LEU A 174 6.70 -9.42 13.63
C LEU A 174 7.09 -8.55 14.84
N LEU A 175 6.12 -8.18 15.68
CA LEU A 175 6.41 -7.40 16.89
C LEU A 175 7.40 -8.15 17.80
N GLU A 176 7.19 -9.44 18.02
CA GLU A 176 8.08 -10.32 18.78
C GLU A 176 9.46 -10.49 18.11
N LEU A 177 9.51 -10.64 16.78
CA LEU A 177 10.75 -10.68 16.01
C LEU A 177 11.58 -9.41 16.25
N PHE A 178 10.95 -8.24 16.06
CA PHE A 178 11.64 -6.95 16.22
C PHE A 178 12.05 -6.70 17.67
N GLN A 179 11.26 -7.17 18.65
CA GLN A 179 11.64 -7.13 20.05
C GLN A 179 12.89 -7.99 20.34
N ARG A 180 12.91 -9.24 19.87
CA ARG A 180 14.09 -10.14 20.01
C ARG A 180 15.35 -9.54 19.39
N LYS A 181 15.21 -8.88 18.24
CA LYS A 181 16.31 -8.20 17.53
C LYS A 181 16.65 -6.82 18.13
N ARG A 182 15.91 -6.33 19.13
CA ARG A 182 16.09 -5.02 19.79
C ARG A 182 15.97 -3.83 18.84
N LEU A 183 15.04 -3.91 17.90
CA LEU A 183 14.82 -2.92 16.83
C LEU A 183 13.65 -1.98 17.10
N LEU A 184 12.82 -2.28 18.11
CA LEU A 184 11.65 -1.46 18.42
C LEU A 184 12.04 -0.18 19.18
N PRO A 185 11.43 0.97 18.81
CA PRO A 185 11.58 2.20 19.58
C PRO A 185 10.98 2.05 20.99
N ARG A 186 11.62 2.62 21.98
CA ARG A 186 11.10 2.63 23.36
C ARG A 186 10.08 3.76 23.54
N THR A 187 8.93 3.64 22.87
CA THR A 187 7.82 4.60 22.99
C THR A 187 6.64 3.98 23.73
N LEU A 188 5.75 4.84 24.22
CA LEU A 188 4.55 4.42 24.93
C LEU A 188 3.69 3.42 24.10
N ALA A 189 3.57 3.67 22.81
CA ALA A 189 2.80 2.82 21.88
C ALA A 189 3.38 1.40 21.78
N PHE A 190 4.70 1.26 21.61
CA PHE A 190 5.34 -0.06 21.49
C PHE A 190 5.35 -0.81 22.83
N VAL A 191 5.60 -0.12 23.95
CA VAL A 191 5.53 -0.72 25.29
C VAL A 191 4.11 -1.23 25.59
N ALA A 192 3.10 -0.48 25.18
CA ALA A 192 1.70 -0.88 25.33
C ALA A 192 1.36 -2.09 24.45
N ALA A 193 1.82 -2.12 23.20
CA ALA A 193 1.62 -3.23 22.27
C ALA A 193 2.34 -4.53 22.71
N LEU A 194 3.46 -4.41 23.40
CA LEU A 194 4.19 -5.55 23.97
C LEU A 194 3.60 -6.07 25.30
N GLY A 195 2.74 -5.32 25.95
CA GLY A 195 2.12 -5.72 27.22
C GLY A 195 3.07 -5.66 28.42
N ASP A 196 4.20 -4.95 28.30
CA ASP A 196 5.21 -4.87 29.36
C ASP A 196 4.81 -3.80 30.42
N LYS A 197 4.23 -4.26 31.52
CA LYS A 197 3.80 -3.41 32.64
C LYS A 197 4.95 -2.65 33.30
N HIS A 198 6.13 -3.26 33.37
CA HIS A 198 7.27 -2.64 34.03
C HIS A 198 7.84 -1.52 33.16
N ALA A 199 8.06 -1.81 31.87
CA ALA A 199 8.48 -0.80 30.93
C ALA A 199 7.45 0.33 30.79
N LEU A 200 6.14 0.02 30.88
CA LEU A 200 5.08 1.02 30.86
C LEU A 200 5.20 2.01 32.02
N ARG A 201 5.34 1.51 33.25
CA ARG A 201 5.53 2.38 34.42
C ARG A 201 6.73 3.29 34.23
N THR A 202 7.87 2.72 33.85
CA THR A 202 9.10 3.46 33.61
C THR A 202 8.91 4.58 32.58
N VAL A 203 8.26 4.27 31.43
CA VAL A 203 8.03 5.28 30.38
C VAL A 203 7.08 6.37 30.85
N LEU A 204 6.03 6.02 31.62
CA LEU A 204 5.08 6.99 32.16
C LEU A 204 5.71 7.89 33.25
N GLU A 205 6.71 7.39 33.97
CA GLU A 205 7.44 8.14 35.01
C GLU A 205 8.54 9.03 34.40
N GLU A 206 9.28 8.52 33.42
CA GLU A 206 10.42 9.21 32.80
C GLU A 206 10.00 10.33 31.84
N GLN A 207 8.81 10.23 31.25
CA GLN A 207 8.35 11.13 30.20
C GLN A 207 6.95 11.68 30.51
N ARG A 208 6.76 12.96 30.22
CA ARG A 208 5.41 13.54 30.23
C ARG A 208 4.71 13.20 28.93
N HIS A 209 3.56 12.59 29.07
CA HIS A 209 2.69 12.26 27.93
C HIS A 209 1.40 13.09 28.02
N ASP A 210 0.96 13.60 26.88
CA ASP A 210 -0.37 14.18 26.77
C ASP A 210 -1.45 13.08 26.71
N SER A 211 -2.69 13.50 26.85
CA SER A 211 -3.84 12.60 26.83
C SER A 211 -3.98 11.84 25.51
N ALA A 212 -3.63 12.45 24.39
CA ALA A 212 -3.71 11.81 23.06
C ALA A 212 -2.70 10.66 22.93
N ALA A 213 -1.47 10.84 23.40
CA ALA A 213 -0.45 9.79 23.40
C ALA A 213 -0.85 8.60 24.28
N VAL A 214 -1.43 8.88 25.49
CA VAL A 214 -1.90 7.83 26.40
C VAL A 214 -3.11 7.10 25.82
N ALA A 215 -4.04 7.82 25.17
CA ALA A 215 -5.19 7.21 24.48
C ALA A 215 -4.74 6.31 23.32
N GLY A 216 -3.79 6.75 22.52
CA GLY A 216 -3.20 5.94 21.46
C GLY A 216 -2.56 4.65 21.98
N ALA A 217 -1.81 4.73 23.07
CA ALA A 217 -1.22 3.56 23.73
C ALA A 217 -2.29 2.63 24.33
N PHE A 218 -3.36 3.16 24.90
CA PHE A 218 -4.50 2.39 25.40
C PHE A 218 -5.14 1.56 24.26
N VAL A 219 -5.39 2.19 23.11
CA VAL A 219 -5.92 1.50 21.92
C VAL A 219 -4.98 0.39 21.48
N ARG A 220 -3.67 0.62 21.50
CA ARG A 220 -2.68 -0.41 21.13
C ARG A 220 -2.70 -1.58 22.12
N ALA A 221 -2.75 -1.31 23.43
CA ALA A 221 -2.86 -2.36 24.45
C ALA A 221 -4.11 -3.23 24.25
N CYS A 222 -5.26 -2.61 23.98
CA CYS A 222 -6.51 -3.31 23.67
C CYS A 222 -6.37 -4.14 22.39
N ALA A 223 -5.77 -3.55 21.35
CA ALA A 223 -5.55 -4.21 20.05
C ALA A 223 -4.72 -5.48 20.16
N PHE A 224 -3.75 -5.49 21.05
CA PHE A 224 -2.89 -6.64 21.30
C PHE A 224 -3.36 -7.54 22.46
N GLY A 225 -4.50 -7.22 23.08
CA GLY A 225 -5.13 -8.04 24.13
C GLY A 225 -4.42 -7.96 25.48
N HIS A 226 -3.73 -6.85 25.77
CA HIS A 226 -3.00 -6.66 27.02
C HIS A 226 -3.85 -5.93 28.06
N GLU A 227 -4.83 -6.62 28.62
CA GLU A 227 -5.83 -6.08 29.57
C GLU A 227 -5.23 -5.27 30.72
N ALA A 228 -4.21 -5.81 31.37
CA ALA A 228 -3.63 -5.15 32.53
C ALA A 228 -2.88 -3.86 32.18
N VAL A 229 -2.26 -3.79 31.00
CA VAL A 229 -1.62 -2.57 30.47
C VAL A 229 -2.70 -1.56 30.04
N ALA A 230 -3.76 -2.04 29.39
CA ALA A 230 -4.90 -1.20 29.03
C ALA A 230 -5.56 -0.56 30.27
N SER A 231 -5.77 -1.32 31.35
CA SER A 231 -6.30 -0.78 32.62
C SER A 231 -5.43 0.31 33.22
N MET A 232 -4.11 0.11 33.26
CA MET A 232 -3.17 1.14 33.76
C MET A 232 -3.21 2.42 32.92
N LEU A 233 -3.29 2.29 31.59
CA LEU A 233 -3.38 3.43 30.69
C LEU A 233 -4.73 4.15 30.82
N LEU A 234 -5.81 3.42 31.03
CA LEU A 234 -7.13 4.01 31.28
C LEU A 234 -7.18 4.80 32.58
N GLU A 235 -6.62 4.26 33.66
CA GLU A 235 -6.47 4.98 34.94
C GLU A 235 -5.70 6.29 34.73
N ARG A 236 -4.61 6.24 33.97
CA ARG A 236 -3.82 7.42 33.61
C ARG A 236 -4.60 8.43 32.77
N LEU A 237 -5.44 7.98 31.83
CA LEU A 237 -6.31 8.85 31.03
C LEU A 237 -7.33 9.58 31.90
N ILE A 238 -7.95 8.91 32.87
CA ILE A 238 -8.90 9.50 33.80
C ILE A 238 -8.22 10.57 34.66
N GLU A 239 -6.99 10.32 35.13
CA GLU A 239 -6.22 11.30 35.88
C GLU A 239 -5.88 12.56 35.06
N LEU A 240 -5.53 12.39 33.78
CA LEU A 240 -5.09 13.49 32.92
C LEU A 240 -6.24 14.38 32.48
N ASP A 241 -7.36 13.78 32.08
CA ASP A 241 -8.53 14.50 31.59
C ASP A 241 -9.79 13.63 31.63
N PRO A 242 -10.68 13.84 32.59
CA PRO A 242 -11.96 13.16 32.64
C PRO A 242 -12.88 13.50 31.45
N ALA A 243 -12.67 14.63 30.79
CA ALA A 243 -13.46 15.06 29.62
C ALA A 243 -12.90 14.54 28.29
N LEU A 244 -11.97 13.61 28.32
CA LEU A 244 -11.23 13.07 27.17
C LEU A 244 -12.08 12.27 26.18
N GLY A 245 -13.38 12.11 26.44
CA GLY A 245 -14.27 11.30 25.60
C GLY A 245 -14.12 11.53 24.09
N GLY A 246 -13.98 12.79 23.66
CA GLY A 246 -13.84 13.13 22.25
C GLY A 246 -12.58 12.55 21.57
N HIS A 247 -11.42 12.57 22.23
CA HIS A 247 -10.19 11.99 21.71
C HIS A 247 -10.23 10.47 21.70
N VAL A 248 -10.71 9.89 22.79
CA VAL A 248 -10.87 8.45 22.92
C VAL A 248 -11.86 7.92 21.89
N ASP A 249 -13.00 8.60 21.70
CA ASP A 249 -14.03 8.23 20.73
C ASP A 249 -13.47 8.22 19.30
N ALA A 250 -12.76 9.24 18.89
CA ALA A 250 -12.17 9.33 17.56
C ALA A 250 -11.14 8.22 17.28
N THR A 251 -10.37 7.83 18.30
CA THR A 251 -9.32 6.80 18.19
C THR A 251 -9.89 5.39 18.25
N LEU A 252 -10.92 5.17 19.06
CA LEU A 252 -11.49 3.86 19.33
C LEU A 252 -12.60 3.43 18.35
N SER A 253 -13.02 4.31 17.42
CA SER A 253 -14.02 4.01 16.40
C SER A 253 -13.67 2.83 15.46
N ARG A 254 -12.54 2.18 15.67
CA ARG A 254 -12.09 0.95 14.97
C ARG A 254 -12.61 -0.36 15.61
N GLY A 255 -13.70 -0.33 16.30
CA GLY A 255 -14.58 -1.48 16.54
C GLY A 255 -14.09 -2.58 17.49
N ALA A 256 -13.31 -3.51 17.02
CA ALA A 256 -12.99 -4.75 17.76
C ALA A 256 -12.25 -4.52 19.10
N PHE A 257 -11.51 -3.45 19.25
CA PHE A 257 -10.71 -3.16 20.42
C PHE A 257 -11.52 -2.57 21.56
N VAL A 258 -12.43 -1.66 21.21
CA VAL A 258 -13.35 -1.05 22.16
C VAL A 258 -14.23 -2.12 22.76
N ARG A 259 -14.72 -3.04 21.93
CA ARG A 259 -15.54 -4.16 22.38
C ARG A 259 -14.79 -5.04 23.37
N TYR A 260 -13.57 -5.49 23.01
CA TYR A 260 -12.75 -6.29 23.91
C TYR A 260 -12.62 -5.65 25.30
N PHE A 261 -12.29 -4.35 25.33
CA PHE A 261 -12.09 -3.66 26.60
C PHE A 261 -13.41 -3.44 27.36
N ILE A 262 -14.49 -3.08 26.68
CA ILE A 262 -15.81 -2.90 27.31
C ILE A 262 -16.34 -4.21 27.89
N ASP A 263 -16.16 -5.32 27.19
CA ASP A 263 -16.57 -6.63 27.67
C ASP A 263 -15.82 -7.04 28.96
N HIS A 264 -14.58 -6.57 29.15
CA HIS A 264 -13.73 -6.92 30.28
C HIS A 264 -13.69 -5.84 31.40
N ARG A 265 -14.02 -4.57 31.07
CA ARG A 265 -13.95 -3.42 31.97
C ARG A 265 -15.06 -2.39 31.67
N PRO A 266 -16.33 -2.78 31.72
CA PRO A 266 -17.43 -1.89 31.32
C PRO A 266 -17.56 -0.63 32.18
N GLU A 267 -17.21 -0.71 33.47
CA GLU A 267 -17.25 0.43 34.39
C GLU A 267 -16.26 1.54 34.00
N HIS A 268 -15.05 1.18 33.60
CA HIS A 268 -14.05 2.15 33.15
C HIS A 268 -14.39 2.75 31.78
N ALA A 269 -14.91 1.94 30.87
CA ALA A 269 -15.35 2.40 29.56
C ALA A 269 -16.42 3.50 29.66
N ALA A 270 -17.41 3.30 30.54
CA ALA A 270 -18.45 4.30 30.78
C ALA A 270 -17.89 5.59 31.38
N ALA A 271 -16.93 5.49 32.30
CA ALA A 271 -16.35 6.64 33.01
C ALA A 271 -15.57 7.59 32.08
N VAL A 272 -14.99 7.09 30.96
CA VAL A 272 -14.19 7.90 30.02
C VAL A 272 -14.87 8.09 28.67
N GLY A 273 -16.17 7.84 28.55
CA GLY A 273 -16.89 8.01 27.28
C GLY A 273 -16.68 6.88 26.27
N LEU A 274 -15.95 5.80 26.63
CA LEU A 274 -15.77 4.63 25.76
C LEU A 274 -17.08 3.99 25.34
N TRP A 275 -18.14 4.21 26.11
CA TRP A 275 -19.49 3.79 25.75
C TRP A 275 -19.94 4.37 24.39
N LYS A 276 -19.70 5.66 24.15
CA LYS A 276 -20.04 6.29 22.87
C LYS A 276 -19.25 5.67 21.73
N ALA A 277 -17.95 5.48 21.91
CA ALA A 277 -17.10 4.84 20.93
C ALA A 277 -17.54 3.41 20.63
N TYR A 278 -17.90 2.65 21.66
CA TYR A 278 -18.44 1.31 21.50
C TYR A 278 -19.73 1.29 20.68
N VAL A 279 -20.68 2.15 21.00
CA VAL A 279 -21.95 2.26 20.25
C VAL A 279 -21.71 2.62 18.80
N MET A 280 -20.85 3.60 18.50
CA MET A 280 -20.48 3.97 17.14
C MET A 280 -19.84 2.78 16.41
N ALA A 281 -18.96 2.04 17.08
CA ALA A 281 -18.32 0.86 16.53
C ALA A 281 -19.33 -0.26 16.21
N GLU A 282 -20.28 -0.53 17.11
CA GLU A 282 -21.34 -1.54 16.90
C GLU A 282 -22.25 -1.18 15.72
N VAL A 283 -22.65 0.09 15.60
CA VAL A 283 -23.45 0.57 14.47
C VAL A 283 -22.67 0.45 13.16
N THR A 284 -21.38 0.82 13.17
CA THR A 284 -20.52 0.68 11.99
C THR A 284 -20.30 -0.80 11.62
N ARG A 285 -20.11 -1.67 12.61
CA ARG A 285 -19.98 -3.11 12.39
C ARG A 285 -21.23 -3.70 11.74
N ALA A 286 -22.43 -3.37 12.25
CA ALA A 286 -23.70 -3.81 11.68
C ALA A 286 -23.85 -3.41 10.21
N LEU A 287 -23.36 -2.21 9.84
CA LEU A 287 -23.32 -1.76 8.45
C LEU A 287 -22.35 -2.62 7.61
N HIS A 288 -21.14 -2.91 8.10
CA HIS A 288 -20.18 -3.75 7.38
C HIS A 288 -20.68 -5.18 7.18
N GLU A 289 -21.30 -5.76 8.21
CA GLU A 289 -21.86 -7.12 8.19
C GLU A 289 -23.18 -7.24 7.42
N ARG A 290 -23.70 -6.13 6.87
CA ARG A 290 -25.03 -6.07 6.21
C ARG A 290 -26.20 -6.39 7.14
N ASP A 291 -26.04 -6.20 8.44
CA ASP A 291 -27.09 -6.40 9.42
C ASP A 291 -27.94 -5.14 9.58
N LEU A 292 -28.86 -4.94 8.62
CA LEU A 292 -29.77 -3.81 8.64
C LEU A 292 -30.63 -3.72 9.91
N PRO A 293 -31.22 -4.83 10.42
CA PRO A 293 -31.95 -4.81 11.69
C PRO A 293 -31.11 -4.30 12.86
N ALA A 294 -29.89 -4.80 13.06
CA ALA A 294 -29.00 -4.37 14.13
C ALA A 294 -28.58 -2.90 13.96
N PHE A 295 -28.29 -2.47 12.73
CA PHE A 295 -27.97 -1.08 12.40
C PHE A 295 -29.10 -0.11 12.81
N VAL A 296 -30.34 -0.41 12.39
CA VAL A 296 -31.51 0.41 12.70
C VAL A 296 -31.82 0.37 14.21
N ALA A 297 -31.72 -0.80 14.85
CA ALA A 297 -31.94 -0.92 16.29
C ALA A 297 -30.93 -0.10 17.08
N GLY A 298 -29.65 -0.11 16.69
CA GLY A 298 -28.60 0.72 17.29
C GLY A 298 -28.90 2.21 17.20
N LEU A 299 -29.24 2.71 16.02
CA LEU A 299 -29.58 4.13 15.80
C LEU A 299 -30.86 4.55 16.55
N ARG A 300 -31.87 3.68 16.63
CA ARG A 300 -33.10 3.97 17.37
C ARG A 300 -32.89 4.00 18.88
N ARG A 301 -32.07 3.09 19.39
CA ARG A 301 -31.75 3.03 20.82
C ARG A 301 -30.89 4.22 21.26
N GLU A 302 -29.91 4.58 20.45
CA GLU A 302 -28.93 5.61 20.75
C GLU A 302 -29.18 6.88 19.89
N ARG A 303 -30.34 7.51 20.13
CA ARG A 303 -30.81 8.64 19.30
C ARG A 303 -29.84 9.83 19.23
N TRP A 304 -28.95 9.99 20.20
CA TRP A 304 -27.90 11.02 20.19
C TRP A 304 -26.96 10.91 18.96
N LEU A 305 -26.85 9.72 18.34
CA LEU A 305 -26.11 9.55 17.08
C LEU A 305 -26.71 10.34 15.89
N LEU A 306 -27.98 10.71 16.01
CA LEU A 306 -28.70 11.46 14.97
C LEU A 306 -28.68 12.98 15.19
N ASP A 307 -28.07 13.46 16.30
CA ASP A 307 -27.98 14.87 16.68
C ASP A 307 -26.90 15.63 15.88
N GLU A 308 -26.96 16.97 15.92
CA GLU A 308 -26.01 17.87 15.24
C GLU A 308 -24.55 17.65 15.66
N ALA A 309 -24.31 17.33 16.93
CA ALA A 309 -22.99 17.04 17.43
C ALA A 309 -22.31 15.83 16.77
N PHE A 310 -23.08 14.97 16.11
CA PHE A 310 -22.60 13.74 15.46
C PHE A 310 -22.82 13.73 13.95
N VAL A 311 -23.01 14.88 13.31
CA VAL A 311 -23.15 14.97 11.83
C VAL A 311 -21.93 14.39 11.09
N TRP A 312 -20.74 14.50 11.66
CA TRP A 312 -19.51 13.90 11.14
C TRP A 312 -19.59 12.37 11.11
N PHE A 313 -20.18 11.75 12.13
CA PHE A 313 -20.37 10.30 12.19
C PHE A 313 -21.46 9.84 11.23
N GLN A 314 -22.55 10.60 11.12
CA GLN A 314 -23.61 10.36 10.12
C GLN A 314 -23.05 10.42 8.70
N ALA A 315 -22.20 11.41 8.39
CA ALA A 315 -21.48 11.49 7.13
C ALA A 315 -20.60 10.25 6.90
N ARG A 316 -19.85 9.84 7.92
CA ARG A 316 -19.00 8.66 7.87
C ARG A 316 -19.79 7.36 7.63
N LEU A 317 -20.94 7.19 8.25
CA LEU A 317 -21.82 6.05 7.98
C LEU A 317 -22.28 6.03 6.52
N ILE A 318 -22.65 7.17 5.95
CA ILE A 318 -23.05 7.28 4.55
C ILE A 318 -21.87 6.99 3.62
N GLU A 319 -20.66 7.48 3.93
CA GLU A 319 -19.44 7.16 3.17
C GLU A 319 -19.18 5.65 3.13
N VAL A 320 -19.18 5.01 4.31
CA VAL A 320 -18.97 3.56 4.42
C VAL A 320 -20.07 2.78 3.70
N ALA A 321 -21.31 3.22 3.82
CA ALA A 321 -22.44 2.61 3.12
C ALA A 321 -22.31 2.76 1.60
N THR A 322 -21.87 3.93 1.12
CA THR A 322 -21.66 4.18 -0.31
C THR A 322 -20.51 3.33 -0.85
N LEU A 323 -19.38 3.28 -0.13
CA LEU A 323 -18.23 2.45 -0.50
C LEU A 323 -18.60 0.98 -0.67
N ASN A 324 -19.49 0.47 0.19
CA ASN A 324 -19.84 -0.95 0.26
C ASN A 324 -21.18 -1.28 -0.42
N ASP A 325 -21.77 -0.37 -1.17
CA ASP A 325 -23.08 -0.53 -1.83
C ASP A 325 -24.18 -0.98 -0.85
N ARG A 326 -24.48 -0.14 0.14
CA ARG A 326 -25.49 -0.40 1.19
C ARG A 326 -26.63 0.61 1.08
N SER A 327 -27.39 0.58 -0.02
CA SER A 327 -28.52 1.49 -0.28
C SER A 327 -29.57 1.45 0.83
N GLU A 328 -29.89 0.26 1.35
CA GLU A 328 -30.89 0.09 2.41
C GLU A 328 -30.44 0.76 3.73
N HIS A 329 -29.14 0.73 4.06
CA HIS A 329 -28.61 1.36 5.26
C HIS A 329 -28.64 2.89 5.14
N ILE A 330 -28.31 3.44 3.95
CA ILE A 330 -28.44 4.88 3.70
C ILE A 330 -29.90 5.29 3.83
N THR A 331 -30.81 4.57 3.19
CA THR A 331 -32.25 4.84 3.25
C THR A 331 -32.75 4.80 4.70
N ALA A 332 -32.44 3.74 5.44
CA ALA A 332 -32.84 3.57 6.83
C ALA A 332 -32.29 4.68 7.75
N LEU A 333 -31.05 5.12 7.52
CA LEU A 333 -30.48 6.26 8.25
C LEU A 333 -31.25 7.54 7.93
N LEU A 334 -31.50 7.82 6.64
CA LEU A 334 -32.21 9.04 6.21
C LEU A 334 -33.66 9.08 6.69
N ASP A 335 -34.32 7.93 6.79
CA ASP A 335 -35.69 7.81 7.30
C ASP A 335 -35.81 8.08 8.82
N LEU A 336 -34.71 8.05 9.55
CA LEU A 336 -34.64 8.43 10.96
C LEU A 336 -34.46 9.94 11.16
N GLU A 337 -34.50 10.72 10.08
CA GLU A 337 -34.37 12.19 10.08
C GLU A 337 -33.08 12.70 10.80
N PRO A 338 -31.88 12.22 10.44
CA PRO A 338 -30.65 12.62 11.08
C PRO A 338 -30.36 14.10 10.82
N ALA A 339 -29.61 14.73 11.72
CA ALA A 339 -29.31 16.17 11.63
C ALA A 339 -28.57 16.55 10.34
N ILE A 340 -27.79 15.63 9.76
CA ILE A 340 -27.03 15.85 8.52
C ILE A 340 -27.91 16.27 7.33
N VAL A 341 -29.17 15.85 7.27
CA VAL A 341 -30.12 16.22 6.19
C VAL A 341 -30.42 17.71 6.24
N ARG A 342 -30.43 18.31 7.43
CA ARG A 342 -30.74 19.72 7.69
C ARG A 342 -29.52 20.60 7.85
N CYS A 343 -28.33 20.01 8.04
CA CYS A 343 -27.07 20.74 8.24
C CYS A 343 -26.71 21.57 7.00
N ARG A 344 -26.45 22.87 7.19
CA ARG A 344 -26.04 23.77 6.09
C ARG A 344 -24.92 24.71 6.55
N PRO A 345 -23.74 24.70 5.91
CA PRO A 345 -23.35 23.74 4.86
C PRO A 345 -23.26 22.31 5.43
N PRO A 346 -23.46 21.27 4.62
CA PRO A 346 -23.24 19.90 5.09
C PRO A 346 -21.75 19.69 5.42
N PRO A 347 -21.42 18.74 6.35
CA PRO A 347 -20.03 18.42 6.64
C PRO A 347 -19.32 17.91 5.37
N PRO A 348 -18.02 18.16 5.23
CA PRO A 348 -17.23 17.58 4.15
C PRO A 348 -17.38 16.05 4.12
N SER A 349 -17.56 15.48 2.94
CA SER A 349 -17.71 14.04 2.77
C SER A 349 -17.22 13.59 1.40
N GLN A 350 -16.76 12.36 1.33
CA GLN A 350 -16.36 11.69 0.09
C GLN A 350 -17.47 10.80 -0.48
N ALA A 351 -18.66 10.80 0.11
CA ALA A 351 -19.73 9.89 -0.29
C ALA A 351 -20.07 9.99 -1.78
N VAL A 352 -20.20 11.22 -2.31
CA VAL A 352 -20.46 11.43 -3.75
C VAL A 352 -19.30 10.90 -4.59
N GLU A 353 -18.06 11.22 -4.24
CA GLU A 353 -16.87 10.73 -4.92
C GLU A 353 -16.82 9.19 -4.91
N PHE A 354 -17.08 8.56 -3.77
CA PHE A 354 -17.12 7.10 -3.66
C PHE A 354 -18.18 6.47 -4.56
N ALA A 355 -19.29 7.12 -4.78
CA ALA A 355 -20.30 6.61 -5.72
C ALA A 355 -19.73 6.47 -7.14
N PHE A 356 -18.91 7.41 -7.59
CA PHE A 356 -18.27 7.36 -8.92
C PHE A 356 -17.08 6.39 -8.96
N VAL A 357 -16.24 6.44 -7.94
CA VAL A 357 -15.02 5.62 -7.85
C VAL A 357 -15.32 4.13 -7.72
N TYR A 358 -16.41 3.76 -7.03
CA TYR A 358 -16.77 2.37 -6.74
C TYR A 358 -17.98 1.85 -7.53
N ALA A 359 -18.31 2.49 -8.66
CA ALA A 359 -19.44 2.11 -9.54
C ALA A 359 -20.81 2.08 -8.84
N ASN A 360 -21.01 2.89 -7.80
CA ASN A 360 -22.23 2.96 -6.99
C ASN A 360 -23.06 4.21 -7.29
N ILE A 361 -23.03 4.70 -8.53
CA ILE A 361 -23.75 5.92 -8.94
C ILE A 361 -25.28 5.80 -8.82
N HIS A 362 -25.83 4.61 -8.75
CA HIS A 362 -27.23 4.38 -8.45
C HIS A 362 -27.65 4.90 -7.07
N LEU A 363 -26.68 5.17 -6.16
CA LEU A 363 -26.90 5.79 -4.85
C LEU A 363 -27.00 7.32 -4.90
N LEU A 364 -26.65 7.96 -6.02
CA LEU A 364 -26.71 9.43 -6.16
C LEU A 364 -28.06 10.04 -5.77
N PRO A 365 -29.23 9.43 -6.08
CA PRO A 365 -30.52 9.98 -5.63
C PRO A 365 -30.66 10.09 -4.11
N LEU A 366 -29.97 9.24 -3.34
CA LEU A 366 -29.93 9.32 -1.88
C LEU A 366 -28.90 10.37 -1.40
N LEU A 367 -27.72 10.38 -2.00
CA LEU A 367 -26.61 11.25 -1.62
C LEU A 367 -26.89 12.72 -1.91
N THR A 368 -27.57 13.02 -3.03
CA THR A 368 -27.90 14.38 -3.45
C THR A 368 -28.93 15.07 -2.55
N ARG A 369 -29.57 14.34 -1.65
CA ARG A 369 -30.36 14.93 -0.56
C ARG A 369 -29.49 15.75 0.42
N ILE A 370 -28.18 15.51 0.45
CA ILE A 370 -27.22 16.11 1.39
C ILE A 370 -26.15 16.90 0.63
N TRP A 371 -25.45 16.27 -0.30
CA TRP A 371 -24.34 16.84 -1.06
C TRP A 371 -24.68 16.94 -2.55
N PRO A 372 -24.51 18.09 -3.18
CA PRO A 372 -24.67 18.19 -4.63
C PRO A 372 -23.56 17.39 -5.35
N VAL A 373 -23.88 16.84 -6.51
CA VAL A 373 -22.84 16.32 -7.42
C VAL A 373 -22.02 17.52 -7.92
N PRO A 374 -20.69 17.47 -7.86
CA PRO A 374 -19.85 18.52 -8.42
C PRO A 374 -20.11 18.74 -9.91
N ASP A 375 -20.14 19.99 -10.34
CA ASP A 375 -20.28 20.35 -11.75
C ASP A 375 -18.90 20.49 -12.38
N ASP A 376 -18.29 19.34 -12.73
CA ASP A 376 -17.00 19.24 -13.38
C ASP A 376 -17.00 18.11 -14.42
N LEU A 377 -15.94 18.04 -15.22
CA LEU A 377 -15.83 17.07 -16.30
C LEU A 377 -15.85 15.61 -15.80
N PRO A 378 -15.09 15.21 -14.73
CA PRO A 378 -15.12 13.83 -14.26
C PRO A 378 -16.52 13.36 -13.84
N HIS A 379 -17.26 14.15 -13.07
CA HIS A 379 -18.60 13.77 -12.62
C HIS A 379 -19.61 13.73 -13.78
N ALA A 380 -19.51 14.69 -14.74
CA ALA A 380 -20.32 14.64 -15.95
C ALA A 380 -20.05 13.36 -16.76
N ALA A 381 -18.79 12.97 -16.88
CA ALA A 381 -18.37 11.75 -17.56
C ALA A 381 -18.87 10.49 -16.84
N GLY A 382 -18.72 10.45 -15.52
CA GLY A 382 -19.15 9.32 -14.68
C GLY A 382 -20.67 9.13 -14.60
N THR A 383 -21.47 10.13 -15.00
CA THR A 383 -22.94 9.99 -15.16
C THR A 383 -23.36 9.66 -16.58
N GLY A 384 -22.41 9.57 -17.53
CA GLY A 384 -22.70 9.32 -18.95
C GLY A 384 -23.37 10.50 -19.65
N ASN A 385 -23.37 11.70 -19.07
CA ASN A 385 -23.97 12.88 -19.68
C ASN A 385 -23.06 13.46 -20.77
N LEU A 386 -23.03 12.80 -21.92
CA LEU A 386 -22.15 13.13 -23.04
C LEU A 386 -22.35 14.58 -23.52
N ASP A 387 -23.58 15.10 -23.50
CA ASP A 387 -23.85 16.49 -23.92
C ASP A 387 -23.23 17.49 -22.93
N ARG A 388 -23.27 17.18 -21.61
CA ARG A 388 -22.57 17.99 -20.61
C ARG A 388 -21.05 17.86 -20.75
N VAL A 389 -20.55 16.66 -21.00
CA VAL A 389 -19.11 16.41 -21.26
C VAL A 389 -18.62 17.26 -22.43
N ARG A 390 -19.34 17.28 -23.56
CA ARG A 390 -19.00 18.10 -24.74
C ARG A 390 -18.88 19.59 -24.43
N GLN A 391 -19.69 20.12 -23.52
CA GLN A 391 -19.68 21.53 -23.13
C GLN A 391 -18.40 21.96 -22.40
N TRP A 392 -17.64 21.01 -21.84
CA TRP A 392 -16.35 21.29 -21.20
C TRP A 392 -15.22 21.55 -22.19
N PHE A 393 -15.44 21.36 -23.49
CA PHE A 393 -14.46 21.62 -24.53
C PHE A 393 -14.84 22.86 -25.36
N ASP A 394 -13.84 23.57 -25.84
CA ASP A 394 -14.03 24.67 -26.78
C ASP A 394 -14.14 24.17 -28.23
N ALA A 395 -14.32 25.09 -29.17
CA ALA A 395 -14.41 24.79 -30.59
C ALA A 395 -13.13 24.18 -31.17
N ALA A 396 -11.98 24.41 -30.54
CA ALA A 396 -10.68 23.82 -30.91
C ALA A 396 -10.47 22.44 -30.26
N GLY A 397 -11.39 22.00 -29.38
CA GLY A 397 -11.29 20.73 -28.65
C GLY A 397 -10.46 20.78 -27.39
N ALA A 398 -10.04 21.95 -26.92
CA ALA A 398 -9.32 22.12 -25.67
C ALA A 398 -10.27 22.20 -24.47
N LEU A 399 -9.84 21.66 -23.33
CA LEU A 399 -10.58 21.73 -22.08
C LEU A 399 -10.70 23.19 -21.60
N ARG A 400 -11.92 23.66 -21.32
CA ARG A 400 -12.21 25.05 -20.95
C ARG A 400 -11.82 25.41 -19.52
N ASP A 401 -11.98 24.46 -18.60
CA ASP A 401 -11.67 24.62 -17.18
C ASP A 401 -11.10 23.31 -16.63
N VAL A 402 -10.04 23.42 -15.86
CA VAL A 402 -9.36 22.27 -15.26
C VAL A 402 -10.12 21.76 -14.02
N GLY A 403 -10.88 22.65 -13.34
CA GLY A 403 -11.58 22.29 -12.10
C GLY A 403 -10.61 22.10 -10.92
N ARG A 404 -11.15 21.54 -9.84
CA ARG A 404 -10.40 21.27 -8.59
C ARG A 404 -10.41 19.79 -8.21
N HIS A 405 -10.42 18.92 -9.18
CA HIS A 405 -10.52 17.50 -8.93
C HIS A 405 -9.18 16.91 -8.51
N TYR A 406 -9.15 16.27 -7.34
CA TYR A 406 -8.00 15.54 -6.83
C TYR A 406 -8.30 14.05 -6.88
N PRO A 407 -7.56 13.26 -7.69
CA PRO A 407 -7.85 11.85 -7.88
C PRO A 407 -7.54 10.97 -6.66
N TYR A 408 -6.73 11.47 -5.73
CA TYR A 408 -6.33 10.74 -4.54
C TYR A 408 -6.49 11.58 -3.27
N ASN A 409 -7.01 10.94 -2.23
CA ASN A 409 -7.02 11.53 -0.89
C ASN A 409 -5.68 11.34 -0.17
N ASP A 410 -4.93 10.30 -0.53
CA ASP A 410 -3.59 10.09 0.00
C ASP A 410 -2.62 11.14 -0.55
N ALA A 411 -2.11 11.99 0.36
CA ALA A 411 -1.16 13.04 0.02
C ALA A 411 0.16 12.47 -0.56
N ARG A 412 0.59 11.29 -0.13
CA ARG A 412 1.82 10.64 -0.63
C ARG A 412 1.65 10.20 -2.08
N ALA A 413 0.51 9.58 -2.39
CA ALA A 413 0.19 9.18 -3.75
C ALA A 413 0.13 10.39 -4.70
N ARG A 414 -0.49 11.51 -4.27
CA ARG A 414 -0.52 12.74 -5.04
C ARG A 414 0.88 13.30 -5.29
N SER A 415 1.70 13.39 -4.24
CA SER A 415 3.08 13.89 -4.34
C SER A 415 3.93 13.02 -5.27
N HIS A 416 3.85 11.69 -5.14
CA HIS A 416 4.57 10.76 -6.02
C HIS A 416 4.23 10.96 -7.49
N LEU A 417 2.94 11.15 -7.82
CA LEU A 417 2.48 11.42 -9.19
C LEU A 417 2.62 12.87 -9.62
N LYS A 418 3.04 13.78 -8.71
CA LYS A 418 3.07 15.23 -8.93
C LYS A 418 1.69 15.80 -9.28
N TRP A 419 0.65 15.32 -8.59
CA TRP A 419 -0.75 15.70 -8.80
C TRP A 419 -1.26 16.70 -7.75
N ASP A 420 -0.37 17.48 -7.16
CA ASP A 420 -0.74 18.51 -6.17
C ASP A 420 -1.59 19.63 -6.79
N THR A 421 -1.40 19.90 -8.08
CA THR A 421 -2.22 20.84 -8.86
C THR A 421 -2.75 20.11 -10.09
N PRO A 422 -4.08 19.96 -10.26
CA PRO A 422 -4.65 19.27 -11.41
C PRO A 422 -4.24 19.95 -12.73
N THR A 423 -3.83 19.13 -13.69
CA THR A 423 -3.59 19.55 -15.07
C THR A 423 -4.77 19.16 -15.96
N ALA A 424 -4.89 19.75 -17.13
CA ALA A 424 -5.92 19.35 -18.11
C ALA A 424 -5.88 17.84 -18.40
N GLN A 425 -4.65 17.27 -18.55
CA GLN A 425 -4.49 15.83 -18.77
C GLN A 425 -5.02 15.00 -17.60
N GLN A 426 -4.69 15.37 -16.36
CA GLN A 426 -5.15 14.63 -15.18
C GLN A 426 -6.68 14.68 -15.05
N VAL A 427 -7.30 15.83 -15.36
CA VAL A 427 -8.77 15.94 -15.33
C VAL A 427 -9.42 15.08 -16.41
N LEU A 428 -8.83 15.02 -17.62
CA LEU A 428 -9.26 14.12 -18.69
C LEU A 428 -9.13 12.65 -18.28
N ASP A 429 -8.02 12.29 -17.64
CA ASP A 429 -7.73 10.92 -17.21
C ASP A 429 -8.69 10.45 -16.13
N VAL A 430 -9.02 11.32 -15.16
CA VAL A 430 -10.04 11.00 -14.13
C VAL A 430 -11.43 10.90 -14.74
N ALA A 431 -11.76 11.78 -15.71
CA ALA A 431 -13.02 11.68 -16.43
C ALA A 431 -13.14 10.35 -17.19
N LEU A 432 -12.07 9.92 -17.86
CA LEU A 432 -12.00 8.60 -18.50
C LEU A 432 -12.21 7.48 -17.47
N ALA A 433 -11.52 7.56 -16.33
CA ALA A 433 -11.64 6.58 -15.26
C ALA A 433 -13.08 6.45 -14.76
N PHE A 434 -13.76 7.59 -14.48
CA PHE A 434 -15.14 7.58 -14.04
C PHE A 434 -16.10 7.05 -15.10
N ALA A 435 -15.89 7.41 -16.37
CA ALA A 435 -16.71 6.90 -17.47
C ALA A 435 -16.58 5.39 -17.62
N VAL A 436 -15.35 4.85 -17.60
CA VAL A 436 -15.10 3.41 -17.74
C VAL A 436 -15.62 2.64 -16.54
N THR A 437 -15.32 3.09 -15.31
CA THR A 437 -15.77 2.44 -14.07
C THR A 437 -17.30 2.34 -13.98
N ASN A 438 -18.02 3.32 -14.56
CA ASN A 438 -19.48 3.33 -14.54
C ASN A 438 -20.11 2.88 -15.87
N HIS A 439 -19.33 2.24 -16.75
CA HIS A 439 -19.75 1.63 -18.03
C HIS A 439 -20.32 2.60 -19.07
N TYR A 440 -19.95 3.88 -19.02
CA TYR A 440 -20.31 4.87 -20.05
C TYR A 440 -19.27 4.89 -21.17
N PHE A 441 -19.19 3.79 -21.92
CA PHE A 441 -18.11 3.56 -22.92
C PHE A 441 -18.15 4.54 -24.09
N GLU A 442 -19.33 5.04 -24.51
CA GLU A 442 -19.41 6.10 -25.53
C GLU A 442 -18.76 7.41 -25.03
N THR A 443 -18.98 7.75 -23.76
CA THR A 443 -18.33 8.89 -23.13
C THR A 443 -16.82 8.67 -23.01
N ALA A 444 -16.42 7.48 -22.66
CA ALA A 444 -15.00 7.12 -22.56
C ALA A 444 -14.30 7.19 -23.93
N ASP A 445 -14.93 6.73 -25.02
CA ASP A 445 -14.41 6.88 -26.38
C ASP A 445 -14.25 8.34 -26.78
N PHE A 446 -15.25 9.19 -26.49
CA PHE A 446 -15.16 10.63 -26.74
C PHE A 446 -13.97 11.26 -25.98
N LEU A 447 -13.72 10.86 -24.71
CA LEU A 447 -12.60 11.38 -23.93
C LEU A 447 -11.25 10.92 -24.48
N LEU A 448 -11.14 9.66 -24.93
CA LEU A 448 -9.94 9.14 -25.58
C LEU A 448 -9.63 9.91 -26.87
N GLU A 449 -10.65 10.23 -27.70
CA GLU A 449 -10.50 11.08 -28.88
C GLU A 449 -10.04 12.50 -28.53
N ARG A 450 -10.29 12.97 -27.30
CA ARG A 450 -9.86 14.28 -26.79
C ARG A 450 -8.54 14.23 -26.03
N GLY A 451 -7.83 13.09 -26.07
CA GLY A 451 -6.49 12.94 -25.55
C GLY A 451 -6.40 12.48 -24.10
N ALA A 452 -7.48 11.91 -23.54
CA ALA A 452 -7.37 11.18 -22.27
C ALA A 452 -6.39 10.00 -22.44
N ASP A 453 -5.53 9.78 -21.44
CA ASP A 453 -4.54 8.71 -21.49
C ASP A 453 -5.12 7.40 -20.93
N ILE A 454 -5.31 6.41 -21.82
CA ILE A 454 -5.75 5.08 -21.41
C ILE A 454 -4.77 4.41 -20.45
N ASN A 455 -3.49 4.79 -20.49
CA ASN A 455 -2.43 4.30 -19.62
C ASN A 455 -2.23 5.15 -18.37
N THR A 456 -3.21 5.98 -18.02
CA THR A 456 -3.16 6.79 -16.82
C THR A 456 -2.83 5.96 -15.58
N ARG A 457 -2.07 6.57 -14.64
CA ARG A 457 -1.71 5.95 -13.36
C ARG A 457 -2.79 6.14 -12.28
N TRP A 458 -3.98 6.54 -12.67
CA TRP A 458 -5.08 6.69 -11.74
C TRP A 458 -5.66 5.34 -11.30
N SER A 459 -5.88 5.19 -10.01
CA SER A 459 -6.75 4.17 -9.41
C SER A 459 -7.28 4.67 -8.06
N SER A 460 -8.24 3.96 -7.44
CA SER A 460 -8.93 4.41 -6.23
C SER A 460 -8.07 4.45 -4.97
N HIS A 461 -7.06 3.62 -4.87
CA HIS A 461 -6.29 3.43 -3.63
C HIS A 461 -4.87 3.96 -3.73
N GLU A 462 -4.18 3.67 -4.82
CA GLU A 462 -2.79 4.02 -5.01
C GLU A 462 -2.44 4.11 -6.51
N PRO A 463 -1.36 4.81 -6.88
CA PRO A 463 -0.95 4.89 -8.27
C PRO A 463 -0.75 3.51 -8.90
N ALA A 464 -1.65 3.15 -9.80
CA ALA A 464 -1.63 1.89 -10.54
C ALA A 464 -2.09 2.16 -11.98
N SER A 465 -2.83 1.29 -12.63
CA SER A 465 -3.54 1.61 -13.86
C SER A 465 -5.04 1.43 -13.66
N LEU A 466 -5.82 1.96 -14.58
CA LEU A 466 -7.27 1.75 -14.58
C LEU A 466 -7.62 0.25 -14.66
N LEU A 467 -6.77 -0.55 -15.31
CA LEU A 467 -6.95 -2.01 -15.34
C LEU A 467 -6.84 -2.65 -13.94
N HIS A 468 -5.89 -2.20 -13.09
CA HIS A 468 -5.80 -2.66 -11.70
C HIS A 468 -7.06 -2.31 -10.91
N HIS A 469 -7.58 -1.10 -11.12
CA HIS A 469 -8.80 -0.65 -10.48
C HIS A 469 -9.97 -1.59 -10.78
N LEU A 470 -10.19 -1.93 -12.05
CA LEU A 470 -11.26 -2.82 -12.49
C LEU A 470 -11.07 -4.29 -12.04
N VAL A 471 -9.82 -4.75 -11.88
CA VAL A 471 -9.52 -6.05 -11.25
C VAL A 471 -10.08 -6.11 -9.84
N GLY A 472 -9.94 -5.03 -9.06
CA GLY A 472 -10.49 -4.94 -7.70
C GLY A 472 -12.02 -5.12 -7.64
N PHE A 473 -12.73 -4.78 -8.71
CA PHE A 473 -14.20 -4.92 -8.83
C PHE A 473 -14.63 -6.20 -9.55
N LYS A 474 -13.71 -6.97 -10.12
CA LYS A 474 -14.00 -8.09 -11.03
C LYS A 474 -14.82 -7.65 -12.26
N ASP A 475 -14.60 -6.43 -12.72
CA ASP A 475 -15.32 -5.82 -13.84
C ASP A 475 -14.73 -6.25 -15.18
N TYR A 476 -15.15 -7.43 -15.67
CA TYR A 476 -14.68 -7.98 -16.93
C TYR A 476 -15.07 -7.15 -18.16
N ASP A 477 -16.19 -6.45 -18.13
CA ASP A 477 -16.63 -5.64 -19.26
C ASP A 477 -15.79 -4.37 -19.39
N GLY A 478 -15.52 -3.69 -18.29
CA GLY A 478 -14.61 -2.56 -18.25
C GLY A 478 -13.17 -2.96 -18.61
N MET A 479 -12.67 -4.09 -18.06
CA MET A 479 -11.35 -4.61 -18.41
C MET A 479 -11.25 -4.94 -19.91
N ARG A 480 -12.25 -5.62 -20.49
CA ARG A 480 -12.30 -5.92 -21.93
C ARG A 480 -12.30 -4.67 -22.77
N TYR A 481 -13.13 -3.68 -22.38
CA TYR A 481 -13.16 -2.38 -23.05
C TYR A 481 -11.77 -1.73 -23.15
N LEU A 482 -10.99 -1.74 -22.05
CA LEU A 482 -9.63 -1.18 -22.03
C LEU A 482 -8.63 -2.01 -22.86
N ILE A 483 -8.70 -3.35 -22.76
CA ILE A 483 -7.82 -4.27 -23.48
C ILE A 483 -8.01 -4.13 -25.00
N ASP A 484 -9.26 -4.06 -25.46
CA ASP A 484 -9.60 -3.90 -26.88
C ASP A 484 -9.09 -2.56 -27.45
N ARG A 485 -8.90 -1.55 -26.60
CA ARG A 485 -8.34 -0.24 -26.96
C ARG A 485 -6.84 -0.11 -26.71
N GLY A 486 -6.19 -1.20 -26.34
CA GLY A 486 -4.74 -1.29 -26.31
C GLY A 486 -4.09 -0.74 -25.04
N ILE A 487 -4.77 -0.75 -23.88
CA ILE A 487 -4.14 -0.42 -22.59
C ILE A 487 -2.84 -1.22 -22.41
N ASP A 488 -1.82 -0.59 -21.88
CA ASP A 488 -0.57 -1.27 -21.53
C ASP A 488 -0.76 -2.16 -20.30
N MET A 489 -0.85 -3.47 -20.53
CA MET A 489 -1.06 -4.47 -19.47
C MET A 489 0.20 -4.72 -18.63
N THR A 490 1.35 -4.17 -19.02
CA THR A 490 2.62 -4.30 -18.27
C THR A 490 2.82 -3.22 -17.21
N ILE A 491 1.90 -2.25 -17.11
CA ILE A 491 1.94 -1.22 -16.08
C ILE A 491 1.93 -1.89 -14.70
N LYS A 492 2.84 -1.43 -13.83
CA LYS A 492 2.97 -1.89 -12.46
C LYS A 492 2.42 -0.84 -11.48
N ASP A 493 1.77 -1.30 -10.42
CA ASP A 493 1.36 -0.42 -9.34
C ASP A 493 2.55 0.20 -8.58
N TYR A 494 2.26 1.25 -7.81
CA TYR A 494 3.27 1.99 -7.05
C TYR A 494 3.85 1.18 -5.89
N ARG A 495 3.00 0.46 -5.16
CA ARG A 495 3.36 -0.13 -3.87
C ARG A 495 4.05 -1.49 -4.01
N TRP A 496 3.52 -2.34 -4.88
CA TRP A 496 3.91 -3.75 -4.97
C TRP A 496 4.68 -4.07 -6.24
N SER A 497 4.76 -3.11 -7.16
CA SER A 497 5.28 -3.33 -8.52
C SER A 497 4.62 -4.53 -9.21
N GLY A 498 3.38 -4.81 -8.86
CA GLY A 498 2.54 -5.84 -9.46
C GLY A 498 1.84 -5.33 -10.72
N THR A 499 1.62 -6.20 -11.70
CA THR A 499 0.72 -5.93 -12.83
C THR A 499 -0.73 -6.21 -12.44
N ALA A 500 -1.69 -5.81 -13.27
CA ALA A 500 -3.09 -6.14 -13.06
C ALA A 500 -3.33 -7.66 -12.97
N GLN A 501 -2.61 -8.46 -13.77
CA GLN A 501 -2.61 -9.93 -13.64
C GLN A 501 -2.09 -10.37 -12.27
N GLY A 502 -1.01 -9.77 -11.79
CA GLY A 502 -0.46 -10.03 -10.46
C GLY A 502 -1.47 -9.71 -9.35
N TRP A 503 -2.20 -8.60 -9.47
CA TRP A 503 -3.27 -8.26 -8.53
C TRP A 503 -4.40 -9.30 -8.53
N ALA A 504 -4.85 -9.74 -9.70
CA ALA A 504 -5.87 -10.78 -9.81
C ALA A 504 -5.44 -12.06 -9.07
N PHE A 505 -4.21 -12.50 -9.30
CA PHE A 505 -3.69 -13.73 -8.71
C PHE A 505 -3.44 -13.59 -7.20
N TYR A 506 -2.69 -12.57 -6.79
CA TYR A 506 -2.18 -12.46 -5.43
C TYR A 506 -3.10 -11.68 -4.48
N ALA A 507 -3.64 -10.53 -4.91
CA ALA A 507 -4.48 -9.70 -4.06
C ALA A 507 -5.93 -10.19 -4.02
N MET A 508 -6.47 -10.61 -5.19
CA MET A 508 -7.86 -11.07 -5.29
C MET A 508 -8.01 -12.58 -5.10
N ASN A 509 -6.90 -13.33 -5.06
CA ASN A 509 -6.88 -14.79 -5.03
C ASN A 509 -7.77 -15.42 -6.12
N ASP A 510 -7.72 -14.83 -7.32
CA ASP A 510 -8.56 -15.21 -8.46
C ASP A 510 -7.67 -15.65 -9.64
N SER A 511 -7.30 -16.95 -9.61
CA SER A 511 -6.47 -17.56 -10.67
C SER A 511 -7.15 -17.51 -12.03
N THR A 512 -8.48 -17.64 -12.09
CA THR A 512 -9.23 -17.60 -13.34
C THR A 512 -9.11 -16.25 -14.02
N MET A 513 -9.26 -15.17 -13.27
CA MET A 513 -9.05 -13.82 -13.78
C MET A 513 -7.59 -13.58 -14.18
N ALA A 514 -6.64 -14.06 -13.37
CA ALA A 514 -5.22 -13.93 -13.67
C ALA A 514 -4.84 -14.65 -14.98
N ASP A 515 -5.35 -15.86 -15.21
CA ASP A 515 -5.13 -16.62 -16.43
C ASP A 515 -5.75 -15.91 -17.63
N TRP A 516 -6.96 -15.37 -17.50
CA TRP A 516 -7.63 -14.61 -18.55
C TRP A 516 -6.83 -13.34 -18.91
N LEU A 517 -6.35 -12.57 -17.93
CA LEU A 517 -5.51 -11.39 -18.17
C LEU A 517 -4.18 -11.77 -18.82
N GLY A 518 -3.56 -12.87 -18.39
CA GLY A 518 -2.31 -13.36 -19.00
C GLY A 518 -2.48 -13.80 -20.45
N GLU A 519 -3.61 -14.40 -20.81
CA GLU A 519 -3.90 -14.74 -22.19
C GLU A 519 -4.14 -13.48 -23.03
N ALA A 520 -4.90 -12.52 -22.53
CA ALA A 520 -5.12 -11.25 -23.20
C ALA A 520 -3.80 -10.48 -23.46
N GLU A 521 -2.89 -10.46 -22.48
CA GLU A 521 -1.56 -9.84 -22.63
C GLU A 521 -0.74 -10.54 -23.72
N ARG A 522 -0.71 -11.89 -23.73
CA ARG A 522 -0.03 -12.65 -24.80
C ARG A 522 -0.61 -12.38 -26.18
N GLN A 523 -1.93 -12.23 -26.29
CA GLN A 523 -2.60 -11.89 -27.56
C GLN A 523 -2.22 -10.48 -28.02
N GLN A 524 -2.21 -9.51 -27.12
CA GLN A 524 -1.80 -8.14 -27.42
C GLN A 524 -0.33 -8.07 -27.87
N GLN A 525 0.57 -8.84 -27.24
CA GLN A 525 1.99 -8.91 -27.62
C GLN A 525 2.21 -9.54 -29.00
N ARG A 526 1.33 -10.47 -29.45
CA ARG A 526 1.40 -11.08 -30.79
C ARG A 526 0.92 -10.14 -31.89
N GLN A 527 0.08 -9.16 -31.54
CA GLN A 527 -0.49 -8.20 -32.51
C GLN A 527 0.41 -6.96 -32.71
N ARG A 528 1.32 -6.67 -31.75
CA ARG A 528 2.37 -5.65 -31.87
C ARG A 528 3.59 -6.20 -32.61
#